data_403501ea2c837243dbfa6db4fd865453
#
_entry.id   403501ea2c837243dbfa6db4fd865453
#
_cell.length_a   1.000
_cell.length_b   1.000
_cell.length_c   1.000
_cell.angle_alpha   90.00
_cell.angle_beta   90.00
_cell.angle_gamma   90.00
#
_symmetry.space_group_name_H-M   'P 1'
#
loop_
_entity.id
_entity.type
_entity.pdbx_description
1 polymer ?
#
loop_
_entity_poly.entity_id
_entity_poly.type
_entity_poly.pdbx_seq_one_letter_code
_entity_poly.pdbx_strand_id
1 'polypeptide(L)'
;MKISESTLVILKNFAAINKSILVKPGNVVSTISEMKTIFAKATVQETFPEQFAIYELSKFLGVLSLFNDPEIEFNEKNMKISSGKQSLLYTYADASMIVTPPEKEITFPSPEIEFNVTQEELQRVVRSAGVLQLPEITVVGDGSVIRLCSGNSKNPSADTFMIDVGTTDKSFNMVFKAENAMKLISTDYNVKISSRGLSLFTSNTVSYYVPTESNSSFNG
;
A
#
# COMPACT_ATOMS: atom_id res chain seq x y z
N MET A 1 -9.07 -24.24 4.37
CA MET A 1 -7.94 -23.29 4.59
C MET A 1 -8.38 -22.22 5.57
N LYS A 2 -7.50 -21.77 6.48
CA LYS A 2 -7.75 -20.60 7.35
C LYS A 2 -6.93 -19.41 6.86
N ILE A 3 -7.42 -18.21 7.09
CA ILE A 3 -6.68 -16.97 6.79
C ILE A 3 -6.12 -16.40 8.10
N SER A 4 -4.82 -16.17 8.12
CA SER A 4 -4.12 -15.63 9.30
C SER A 4 -4.47 -14.16 9.55
N GLU A 5 -4.31 -13.73 10.80
CA GLU A 5 -4.48 -12.32 11.19
C GLU A 5 -3.58 -11.39 10.36
N SER A 6 -2.33 -11.79 10.08
CA SER A 6 -1.42 -11.01 9.25
C SER A 6 -1.94 -10.81 7.84
N THR A 7 -2.52 -11.85 7.23
CA THR A 7 -3.14 -11.77 5.91
C THR A 7 -4.41 -10.91 5.94
N LEU A 8 -5.22 -11.01 6.99
CA LEU A 8 -6.38 -10.14 7.16
C LEU A 8 -5.99 -8.66 7.27
N VAL A 9 -4.89 -8.33 7.95
CA VAL A 9 -4.35 -6.94 8.01
C VAL A 9 -3.98 -6.45 6.61
N ILE A 10 -3.30 -7.27 5.81
CA ILE A 10 -2.93 -6.95 4.43
C ILE A 10 -4.18 -6.74 3.57
N LEU A 11 -5.16 -7.64 3.63
CA LEU A 11 -6.39 -7.52 2.85
C LEU A 11 -7.24 -6.31 3.26
N LYS A 12 -7.30 -5.96 4.56
CA LYS A 12 -7.94 -4.73 5.05
C LYS A 12 -7.27 -3.49 4.48
N ASN A 13 -5.94 -3.47 4.44
CA ASN A 13 -5.19 -2.37 3.82
C ASN A 13 -5.46 -2.29 2.32
N PHE A 14 -5.44 -3.43 1.62
CA PHE A 14 -5.72 -3.47 0.19
C PHE A 14 -7.14 -3.01 -0.15
N ALA A 15 -8.11 -3.27 0.72
CA ALA A 15 -9.47 -2.75 0.58
C ALA A 15 -9.55 -1.21 0.65
N ALA A 16 -8.60 -0.55 1.33
CA ALA A 16 -8.48 0.91 1.34
C ALA A 16 -7.81 1.47 0.06
N ILE A 17 -7.11 0.63 -0.70
CA ILE A 17 -6.48 0.99 -1.98
C ILE A 17 -7.45 0.77 -3.14
N ASN A 18 -8.10 -0.39 -3.18
CA ASN A 18 -9.08 -0.78 -4.20
C ASN A 18 -10.20 -1.59 -3.55
N LYS A 19 -11.44 -1.25 -3.88
CA LYS A 19 -12.63 -1.96 -3.39
C LYS A 19 -12.70 -3.43 -3.83
N SER A 20 -11.99 -3.80 -4.90
CA SER A 20 -12.00 -5.14 -5.50
C SER A 20 -10.60 -5.76 -5.51
N ILE A 21 -10.54 -7.10 -5.58
CA ILE A 21 -9.28 -7.83 -5.68
C ILE A 21 -9.44 -9.08 -6.54
N LEU A 22 -8.42 -9.37 -7.35
CA LEU A 22 -8.23 -10.67 -8.00
C LEU A 22 -7.07 -11.37 -7.30
N VAL A 23 -7.36 -12.47 -6.62
CA VAL A 23 -6.35 -13.34 -6.02
C VAL A 23 -5.99 -14.41 -7.02
N LYS A 24 -4.69 -14.61 -7.26
CA LYS A 24 -4.14 -15.66 -8.11
C LYS A 24 -3.64 -16.83 -7.26
N PRO A 25 -3.52 -18.05 -7.83
CA PRO A 25 -2.90 -19.17 -7.11
C PRO A 25 -1.50 -18.81 -6.58
N GLY A 26 -1.18 -19.30 -5.38
CA GLY A 26 0.10 -19.01 -4.70
C GLY A 26 -0.07 -18.18 -3.44
N ASN A 27 1.02 -17.63 -2.95
CA ASN A 27 1.09 -16.88 -1.70
C ASN A 27 1.32 -15.37 -1.90
N VAL A 28 1.15 -14.86 -3.11
CA VAL A 28 1.31 -13.45 -3.42
C VAL A 28 -0.04 -12.83 -3.72
N VAL A 29 -0.39 -11.78 -2.99
CA VAL A 29 -1.56 -10.96 -3.24
C VAL A 29 -1.12 -9.58 -3.71
N SER A 30 -1.86 -8.97 -4.61
CA SER A 30 -1.54 -7.65 -5.12
C SER A 30 -2.79 -6.84 -5.46
N THR A 31 -2.67 -5.53 -5.40
CA THR A 31 -3.75 -4.60 -5.74
C THR A 31 -3.19 -3.34 -6.38
N ILE A 32 -4.02 -2.65 -7.13
CA ILE A 32 -3.70 -1.34 -7.71
C ILE A 32 -4.90 -0.42 -7.53
N SER A 33 -4.66 0.85 -7.17
CA SER A 33 -5.74 1.82 -7.07
C SER A 33 -6.40 2.07 -8.44
N GLU A 34 -7.69 2.43 -8.44
CA GLU A 34 -8.45 2.72 -9.67
C GLU A 34 -7.74 3.78 -10.54
N MET A 35 -7.15 4.80 -9.91
CA MET A 35 -6.37 5.86 -10.56
C MET A 35 -4.93 5.46 -10.89
N LYS A 36 -4.53 4.23 -10.59
CA LYS A 36 -3.17 3.70 -10.79
C LYS A 36 -2.06 4.52 -10.12
N THR A 37 -2.39 5.19 -9.01
CA THR A 37 -1.47 6.03 -8.23
C THR A 37 -0.79 5.28 -7.09
N ILE A 38 -1.16 4.03 -6.83
CA ILE A 38 -0.50 3.15 -5.87
C ILE A 38 -0.69 1.69 -6.30
N PHE A 39 0.40 0.96 -6.36
CA PHE A 39 0.40 -0.48 -6.53
C PHE A 39 0.99 -1.12 -5.28
N ALA A 40 0.33 -2.14 -4.74
CA ALA A 40 0.78 -2.89 -3.59
C ALA A 40 0.90 -4.38 -3.91
N LYS A 41 1.95 -5.01 -3.39
CA LYS A 41 2.23 -6.45 -3.50
C LYS A 41 2.66 -6.97 -2.14
N ALA A 42 2.08 -8.07 -1.70
CA ALA A 42 2.41 -8.69 -0.43
C ALA A 42 2.58 -10.20 -0.57
N THR A 43 3.51 -10.76 0.21
CA THR A 43 3.62 -12.21 0.42
C THR A 43 2.87 -12.56 1.69
N VAL A 44 1.92 -13.47 1.59
CA VAL A 44 1.08 -13.93 2.70
C VAL A 44 1.46 -15.34 3.14
N GLN A 45 0.97 -15.76 4.31
CA GLN A 45 1.30 -17.09 4.86
C GLN A 45 0.60 -18.22 4.12
N GLU A 46 -0.60 -17.95 3.61
CA GLU A 46 -1.43 -18.92 2.91
C GLU A 46 -0.98 -19.10 1.46
N THR A 47 -1.17 -20.32 0.96
CA THR A 47 -1.07 -20.60 -0.47
C THR A 47 -2.47 -20.80 -1.02
N PHE A 48 -2.97 -19.82 -1.75
CA PHE A 48 -4.29 -19.91 -2.39
C PHE A 48 -4.26 -20.95 -3.50
N PRO A 49 -5.26 -21.90 -3.51
CA PRO A 49 -5.22 -23.02 -4.43
C PRO A 49 -5.61 -22.67 -5.86
N GLU A 50 -6.45 -21.64 -6.03
CA GLU A 50 -7.02 -21.25 -7.32
C GLU A 50 -7.23 -19.73 -7.41
N GLN A 51 -7.53 -19.26 -8.63
CA GLN A 51 -7.87 -17.86 -8.86
C GLN A 51 -9.32 -17.59 -8.47
N PHE A 52 -9.54 -16.51 -7.74
CA PHE A 52 -10.88 -15.99 -7.45
C PHE A 52 -10.92 -14.47 -7.41
N ALA A 53 -12.09 -13.92 -7.72
CA ALA A 53 -12.32 -12.48 -7.76
C ALA A 53 -13.33 -12.05 -6.70
N ILE A 54 -13.03 -10.94 -6.01
CA ILE A 54 -13.90 -10.31 -5.02
C ILE A 54 -14.16 -8.89 -5.46
N TYR A 55 -15.43 -8.53 -5.70
CA TYR A 55 -15.82 -7.20 -6.16
C TYR A 55 -15.84 -6.17 -5.02
N GLU A 56 -16.29 -6.58 -3.82
CA GLU A 56 -16.36 -5.74 -2.63
C GLU A 56 -15.54 -6.36 -1.50
N LEU A 57 -14.23 -6.06 -1.47
CA LEU A 57 -13.29 -6.67 -0.52
C LEU A 57 -13.65 -6.35 0.94
N SER A 58 -14.11 -5.13 1.24
CA SER A 58 -14.55 -4.76 2.59
C SER A 58 -15.77 -5.58 3.04
N LYS A 59 -16.71 -5.89 2.14
CA LYS A 59 -17.85 -6.76 2.43
C LYS A 59 -17.41 -8.19 2.69
N PHE A 60 -16.49 -8.71 1.89
CA PHE A 60 -15.92 -10.04 2.10
C PHE A 60 -15.23 -10.15 3.47
N LEU A 61 -14.43 -9.16 3.85
CA LEU A 61 -13.80 -9.09 5.17
C LEU A 61 -14.84 -8.99 6.30
N GLY A 62 -15.93 -8.25 6.07
CA GLY A 62 -17.09 -8.21 6.97
C GLY A 62 -17.74 -9.58 7.12
N VAL A 63 -17.90 -10.34 6.02
CA VAL A 63 -18.43 -11.71 6.08
C VAL A 63 -17.51 -12.62 6.91
N LEU A 64 -16.20 -12.56 6.70
CA LEU A 64 -15.25 -13.36 7.51
C LEU A 64 -15.36 -13.05 9.01
N SER A 65 -15.64 -11.79 9.38
CA SER A 65 -15.78 -11.38 10.79
C SER A 65 -17.05 -11.89 11.48
N LEU A 66 -18.02 -12.45 10.72
CA LEU A 66 -19.22 -13.10 11.30
C LEU A 66 -18.90 -14.46 11.94
N PHE A 67 -17.75 -15.02 11.62
CA PHE A 67 -17.35 -16.35 12.06
C PHE A 67 -16.18 -16.26 13.07
N ASN A 68 -16.14 -17.18 13.99
CA ASN A 68 -15.00 -17.35 14.86
C ASN A 68 -14.06 -18.42 14.27
N ASP A 69 -12.85 -18.02 13.89
CA ASP A 69 -11.83 -18.89 13.29
C ASP A 69 -12.35 -19.71 12.09
N PRO A 70 -12.83 -19.06 11.00
CA PRO A 70 -13.49 -19.74 9.91
C PRO A 70 -12.54 -20.59 9.06
N GLU A 71 -13.07 -21.72 8.58
CA GLU A 71 -12.46 -22.51 7.51
C GLU A 71 -13.07 -22.14 6.16
N ILE A 72 -12.21 -22.00 5.15
CA ILE A 72 -12.58 -21.68 3.79
C ILE A 72 -12.28 -22.88 2.89
N GLU A 73 -13.30 -23.33 2.17
CA GLU A 73 -13.25 -24.33 1.12
C GLU A 73 -13.51 -23.64 -0.22
N PHE A 74 -12.58 -23.78 -1.16
CA PHE A 74 -12.68 -23.16 -2.48
C PHE A 74 -13.39 -24.10 -3.45
N ASN A 75 -14.31 -23.56 -4.25
CA ASN A 75 -15.03 -24.26 -5.30
C ASN A 75 -15.02 -23.40 -6.55
N GLU A 76 -15.28 -23.97 -7.71
CA GLU A 76 -15.19 -23.33 -9.03
C GLU A 76 -15.84 -21.92 -9.13
N LYS A 77 -16.99 -21.71 -8.46
CA LYS A 77 -17.78 -20.45 -8.58
C LYS A 77 -18.00 -19.71 -7.25
N ASN A 78 -17.61 -20.31 -6.15
CA ASN A 78 -17.82 -19.76 -4.83
C ASN A 78 -16.81 -20.35 -3.83
N MET A 79 -16.72 -19.73 -2.66
CA MET A 79 -16.09 -20.35 -1.51
C MET A 79 -17.12 -20.62 -0.41
N LYS A 80 -16.97 -21.72 0.30
CA LYS A 80 -17.73 -22.04 1.50
C LYS A 80 -16.91 -21.59 2.71
N ILE A 81 -17.48 -20.71 3.50
CA ILE A 81 -16.91 -20.22 4.75
C ILE A 81 -17.70 -20.87 5.88
N SER A 82 -17.03 -21.55 6.80
CA SER A 82 -17.72 -22.31 7.87
C SER A 82 -16.98 -22.26 9.20
N SER A 83 -17.74 -22.28 10.29
CA SER A 83 -17.24 -22.41 11.66
C SER A 83 -18.32 -23.08 12.52
N GLY A 84 -18.02 -24.23 13.10
CA GLY A 84 -18.96 -25.02 13.89
C GLY A 84 -20.21 -25.41 13.09
N LYS A 85 -21.38 -24.92 13.50
CA LYS A 85 -22.66 -25.18 12.82
C LYS A 85 -23.05 -24.13 11.77
N GLN A 86 -22.24 -23.10 11.60
CA GLN A 86 -22.50 -21.98 10.70
C GLN A 86 -21.74 -22.18 9.38
N SER A 87 -22.38 -21.85 8.28
CA SER A 87 -21.75 -21.82 6.97
C SER A 87 -22.39 -20.77 6.06
N LEU A 88 -21.59 -20.24 5.15
CA LEU A 88 -21.99 -19.28 4.12
C LEU A 88 -21.30 -19.63 2.81
N LEU A 89 -22.03 -19.54 1.70
CA LEU A 89 -21.46 -19.61 0.36
C LEU A 89 -21.27 -18.20 -0.16
N TYR A 90 -20.00 -17.84 -0.44
CA TYR A 90 -19.61 -16.54 -1.01
C TYR A 90 -19.33 -16.73 -2.50
N THR A 91 -20.18 -16.16 -3.35
CA THR A 91 -20.04 -16.26 -4.82
C THR A 91 -18.95 -15.30 -5.31
N TYR A 92 -18.08 -15.78 -6.20
CA TYR A 92 -17.04 -14.97 -6.83
C TYR A 92 -17.64 -13.97 -7.80
N ALA A 93 -16.94 -12.85 -7.95
CA ALA A 93 -17.21 -11.90 -9.02
C ALA A 93 -16.62 -12.40 -10.35
N ASP A 94 -17.07 -11.80 -11.45
CA ASP A 94 -16.40 -12.00 -12.73
C ASP A 94 -15.03 -11.28 -12.71
N ALA A 95 -13.96 -12.03 -13.01
CA ALA A 95 -12.59 -11.52 -13.00
C ALA A 95 -12.39 -10.33 -13.97
N SER A 96 -13.17 -10.27 -15.07
CA SER A 96 -13.12 -9.18 -16.04
C SER A 96 -13.58 -7.82 -15.47
N MET A 97 -14.33 -7.82 -14.37
CA MET A 97 -14.80 -6.61 -13.69
C MET A 97 -13.78 -6.05 -12.69
N ILE A 98 -12.68 -6.75 -12.44
CA ILE A 98 -11.69 -6.36 -11.44
C ILE A 98 -10.57 -5.54 -12.09
N VAL A 99 -10.28 -4.38 -11.52
CA VAL A 99 -9.08 -3.60 -11.89
C VAL A 99 -7.87 -4.27 -11.26
N THR A 100 -7.06 -4.91 -12.09
CA THR A 100 -5.90 -5.69 -11.67
C THR A 100 -4.59 -4.96 -11.97
N PRO A 101 -3.53 -5.20 -11.18
CA PRO A 101 -2.18 -4.81 -11.57
C PRO A 101 -1.79 -5.40 -12.93
N PRO A 102 -0.85 -4.75 -13.64
CA PRO A 102 -0.32 -5.31 -14.89
C PRO A 102 0.30 -6.69 -14.64
N GLU A 103 0.16 -7.61 -15.60
CA GLU A 103 0.75 -8.96 -15.48
C GLU A 103 2.27 -8.94 -15.52
N LYS A 104 2.83 -7.99 -16.27
CA LYS A 104 4.27 -7.78 -16.36
C LYS A 104 4.76 -7.18 -15.05
N GLU A 105 5.80 -7.77 -14.49
CA GLU A 105 6.44 -7.27 -13.28
C GLU A 105 6.92 -5.81 -13.47
N ILE A 106 6.64 -4.96 -12.50
CA ILE A 106 7.08 -3.57 -12.52
C ILE A 106 8.59 -3.55 -12.29
N THR A 107 9.34 -3.20 -13.33
CA THR A 107 10.77 -2.96 -13.21
C THR A 107 10.98 -1.60 -12.53
N PHE A 108 11.52 -1.63 -11.31
CA PHE A 108 11.85 -0.40 -10.59
C PHE A 108 13.11 0.22 -11.23
N PRO A 109 13.10 1.52 -11.57
CA PRO A 109 14.29 2.19 -12.09
C PRO A 109 15.40 2.24 -11.03
N SER A 110 16.64 2.45 -11.44
CA SER A 110 17.73 2.66 -10.48
C SER A 110 17.40 3.79 -9.51
N PRO A 111 17.43 3.55 -8.18
CA PRO A 111 17.14 4.59 -7.20
C PRO A 111 18.35 5.52 -7.04
N GLU A 112 18.10 6.81 -6.99
CA GLU A 112 19.10 7.83 -6.63
C GLU A 112 19.02 8.20 -5.14
N ILE A 113 17.89 7.92 -4.49
CA ILE A 113 17.62 8.20 -3.08
C ILE A 113 17.23 6.91 -2.39
N GLU A 114 17.88 6.59 -1.27
CA GLU A 114 17.56 5.43 -0.44
C GLU A 114 17.75 5.78 1.05
N PHE A 115 16.75 5.45 1.87
CA PHE A 115 16.79 5.62 3.32
C PHE A 115 15.81 4.68 4.01
N ASN A 116 15.95 4.53 5.32
CA ASN A 116 14.98 3.80 6.12
C ASN A 116 14.10 4.80 6.88
N VAL A 117 12.83 4.45 7.02
CA VAL A 117 11.89 5.19 7.86
C VAL A 117 11.21 4.22 8.81
N THR A 118 11.19 4.57 10.09
CA THR A 118 10.49 3.78 11.10
C THR A 118 8.98 3.99 11.03
N GLN A 119 8.24 3.01 11.52
CA GLN A 119 6.79 3.11 11.68
C GLN A 119 6.38 4.40 12.40
N GLU A 120 7.08 4.76 13.48
CA GLU A 120 6.76 5.94 14.30
C GLU A 120 6.96 7.24 13.53
N GLU A 121 8.08 7.39 12.80
CA GLU A 121 8.38 8.57 11.98
C GLU A 121 7.34 8.74 10.87
N LEU A 122 7.04 7.67 10.12
CA LEU A 122 6.04 7.71 9.06
C LEU A 122 4.66 8.09 9.61
N GLN A 123 4.25 7.46 10.72
CA GLN A 123 2.97 7.78 11.36
C GLN A 123 2.87 9.23 11.82
N ARG A 124 3.95 9.79 12.39
CA ARG A 124 3.95 11.19 12.82
C ARG A 124 3.72 12.15 11.66
N VAL A 125 4.41 11.93 10.54
CA VAL A 125 4.25 12.77 9.34
C VAL A 125 2.88 12.59 8.70
N VAL A 126 2.40 11.36 8.56
CA VAL A 126 1.06 11.08 8.02
C VAL A 126 -0.03 11.68 8.90
N ARG A 127 0.10 11.55 10.23
CA ARG A 127 -0.85 12.15 11.19
C ARG A 127 -0.82 13.68 11.14
N SER A 128 0.36 14.29 11.05
CA SER A 128 0.47 15.74 10.93
C SER A 128 -0.19 16.26 9.65
N ALA A 129 -0.03 15.56 8.52
CA ALA A 129 -0.73 15.87 7.27
C ALA A 129 -2.25 15.85 7.45
N GLY A 130 -2.79 14.84 8.16
CA GLY A 130 -4.22 14.75 8.46
C GLY A 130 -4.72 15.86 9.39
N VAL A 131 -4.02 16.12 10.49
CA VAL A 131 -4.41 17.15 11.49
C VAL A 131 -4.37 18.55 10.89
N LEU A 132 -3.32 18.87 10.13
CA LEU A 132 -3.11 20.17 9.51
C LEU A 132 -3.79 20.29 8.13
N GLN A 133 -4.48 19.22 7.66
CA GLN A 133 -5.13 19.15 6.35
C GLN A 133 -4.19 19.47 5.18
N LEU A 134 -2.97 18.96 5.28
CA LEU A 134 -1.93 19.19 4.27
C LEU A 134 -2.03 18.15 3.15
N PRO A 135 -1.99 18.57 1.88
CA PRO A 135 -2.21 17.67 0.75
C PRO A 135 -0.99 16.83 0.36
N GLU A 136 0.20 17.18 0.87
CA GLU A 136 1.46 16.62 0.38
C GLU A 136 2.32 16.08 1.53
N ILE A 137 3.03 15.00 1.23
CA ILE A 137 4.17 14.52 1.97
C ILE A 137 5.39 14.61 1.06
N THR A 138 6.47 15.20 1.54
CA THR A 138 7.69 15.41 0.76
C THR A 138 8.88 14.76 1.41
N VAL A 139 9.79 14.22 0.59
CA VAL A 139 11.12 13.78 0.99
C VAL A 139 12.12 14.78 0.45
N VAL A 140 12.77 15.52 1.36
CA VAL A 140 13.68 16.63 1.02
C VAL A 140 15.09 16.24 1.40
N GLY A 141 16.03 16.39 0.47
CA GLY A 141 17.47 16.35 0.72
C GLY A 141 18.09 17.73 0.49
N ASP A 142 18.89 18.19 1.44
CA ASP A 142 19.57 19.51 1.36
C ASP A 142 21.08 19.43 1.13
N GLY A 143 21.59 18.24 0.76
CA GLY A 143 23.02 17.96 0.64
C GLY A 143 23.69 17.54 1.95
N SER A 144 22.92 17.36 3.02
CA SER A 144 23.39 16.93 4.34
C SER A 144 22.42 15.96 4.99
N VAL A 145 21.14 16.33 5.07
CA VAL A 145 20.09 15.60 5.79
C VAL A 145 18.94 15.25 4.84
N ILE A 146 18.34 14.07 5.05
CA ILE A 146 17.06 13.70 4.44
C ILE A 146 15.97 14.00 5.46
N ARG A 147 14.96 14.79 5.06
CA ARG A 147 13.78 15.11 5.86
C ARG A 147 12.52 14.55 5.23
N LEU A 148 11.68 13.99 6.06
CA LEU A 148 10.31 13.62 5.69
C LEU A 148 9.39 14.73 6.24
N CYS A 149 8.64 15.38 5.35
CA CYS A 149 7.84 16.56 5.69
C CYS A 149 6.37 16.34 5.29
N SER A 150 5.44 16.98 5.99
CA SER A 150 4.10 17.25 5.48
C SER A 150 3.95 18.75 5.20
N GLY A 151 3.32 19.10 4.07
CA GLY A 151 3.25 20.48 3.62
C GLY A 151 2.26 20.71 2.49
N ASN A 152 2.33 21.93 1.95
CA ASN A 152 1.55 22.34 0.78
C ASN A 152 2.42 23.23 -0.12
N SER A 153 2.96 22.67 -1.19
CA SER A 153 3.83 23.38 -2.14
C SER A 153 3.14 24.56 -2.84
N LYS A 154 1.79 24.55 -2.88
CA LYS A 154 0.98 25.62 -3.48
C LYS A 154 0.70 26.78 -2.51
N ASN A 155 0.97 26.61 -1.21
CA ASN A 155 0.78 27.63 -0.19
C ASN A 155 2.02 27.74 0.71
N PRO A 156 2.96 28.64 0.40
CA PRO A 156 4.18 28.82 1.20
C PRO A 156 3.93 29.26 2.65
N SER A 157 2.74 29.76 2.97
CA SER A 157 2.34 30.18 4.32
C SER A 157 1.65 29.05 5.10
N ALA A 158 1.52 27.85 4.52
CA ALA A 158 0.96 26.71 5.24
C ALA A 158 1.93 26.21 6.32
N ASP A 159 1.35 25.67 7.40
CA ASP A 159 2.15 24.98 8.40
C ASP A 159 2.91 23.83 7.76
N THR A 160 4.09 23.51 8.31
CA THR A 160 4.92 22.40 7.86
C THR A 160 5.40 21.62 9.06
N PHE A 161 5.27 20.32 9.02
CA PHE A 161 5.87 19.42 10.00
C PHE A 161 7.01 18.64 9.33
N MET A 162 8.15 18.45 10.02
CA MET A 162 9.30 17.75 9.47
C MET A 162 10.02 16.89 10.50
N ILE A 163 10.60 15.78 10.02
CA ILE A 163 11.43 14.86 10.79
C ILE A 163 12.68 14.52 9.97
N ASP A 164 13.85 14.53 10.59
CA ASP A 164 15.08 14.03 9.99
C ASP A 164 15.08 12.50 10.00
N VAL A 165 15.29 11.88 8.83
CA VAL A 165 15.22 10.42 8.66
C VAL A 165 16.51 9.81 8.07
N GLY A 166 17.51 10.62 7.77
CA GLY A 166 18.79 10.14 7.24
C GLY A 166 19.71 11.24 6.80
N THR A 167 20.81 10.85 6.14
CA THR A 167 21.80 11.76 5.59
C THR A 167 21.93 11.58 4.08
N THR A 168 22.32 12.62 3.37
CA THR A 168 22.52 12.61 1.92
C THR A 168 23.52 13.68 1.49
N ASP A 169 24.26 13.42 0.44
CA ASP A 169 25.09 14.40 -0.27
C ASP A 169 24.36 15.05 -1.45
N LYS A 170 23.05 14.74 -1.63
CA LYS A 170 22.25 15.14 -2.78
C LYS A 170 21.20 16.18 -2.37
N SER A 171 20.83 17.03 -3.33
CA SER A 171 19.75 18.01 -3.19
C SER A 171 18.54 17.56 -4.00
N PHE A 172 17.39 17.39 -3.35
CA PHE A 172 16.15 16.95 -3.99
C PHE A 172 14.91 17.36 -3.18
N ASN A 173 13.77 17.38 -3.87
CA ASN A 173 12.45 17.55 -3.28
C ASN A 173 11.48 16.59 -3.98
N MET A 174 11.18 15.44 -3.36
CA MET A 174 10.29 14.41 -3.89
C MET A 174 8.93 14.53 -3.24
N VAL A 175 7.93 14.85 -4.04
CA VAL A 175 6.56 15.17 -3.59
C VAL A 175 5.63 13.99 -3.81
N PHE A 176 4.82 13.68 -2.80
CA PHE A 176 3.79 12.63 -2.81
C PHE A 176 2.46 13.22 -2.36
N LYS A 177 1.36 12.68 -2.88
CA LYS A 177 0.04 12.97 -2.30
C LYS A 177 -0.07 12.34 -0.92
N ALA A 178 -0.48 13.12 0.07
CA ALA A 178 -0.70 12.63 1.44
C ALA A 178 -1.70 11.46 1.47
N GLU A 179 -2.74 11.50 0.63
CA GLU A 179 -3.73 10.42 0.52
C GLU A 179 -3.15 9.04 0.13
N ASN A 180 -2.04 9.02 -0.64
CA ASN A 180 -1.35 7.78 -0.99
C ASN A 180 -0.52 7.26 0.19
N ALA A 181 0.19 8.14 0.90
CA ALA A 181 0.96 7.75 2.08
C ALA A 181 0.06 7.25 3.23
N MET A 182 -1.15 7.80 3.37
CA MET A 182 -2.15 7.34 4.33
C MET A 182 -2.65 5.91 4.07
N LYS A 183 -2.42 5.37 2.86
CA LYS A 183 -2.79 4.00 2.49
C LYS A 183 -1.70 2.98 2.76
N LEU A 184 -0.50 3.37 3.17
CA LEU A 184 0.55 2.42 3.52
C LEU A 184 0.26 1.79 4.89
N ILE A 185 0.52 0.48 5.02
CA ILE A 185 0.47 -0.19 6.34
C ILE A 185 1.49 0.48 7.27
N SER A 186 1.12 0.62 8.53
CA SER A 186 1.99 1.18 9.53
C SER A 186 3.06 0.16 9.97
N THR A 187 4.25 0.28 9.42
CA THR A 187 5.45 -0.53 9.69
C THR A 187 6.70 0.23 9.27
N ASP A 188 7.87 -0.33 9.57
CA ASP A 188 9.15 0.19 9.07
C ASP A 188 9.31 -0.08 7.58
N TYR A 189 9.93 0.86 6.86
CA TYR A 189 10.21 0.73 5.43
C TYR A 189 11.65 1.06 5.09
N ASN A 190 12.23 0.29 4.16
CA ASN A 190 13.27 0.77 3.29
C ASN A 190 12.59 1.51 2.12
N VAL A 191 12.97 2.76 1.91
CA VAL A 191 12.40 3.64 0.88
C VAL A 191 13.42 3.89 -0.20
N LYS A 192 13.05 3.61 -1.43
CA LYS A 192 13.83 3.88 -2.64
C LYS A 192 13.05 4.83 -3.53
N ILE A 193 13.70 5.89 -4.01
CA ILE A 193 13.06 6.86 -4.91
C ILE A 193 13.96 7.06 -6.12
N SER A 194 13.36 6.98 -7.30
CA SER A 194 14.00 7.33 -8.55
C SER A 194 13.57 8.71 -9.02
N SER A 195 14.52 9.49 -9.55
CA SER A 195 14.28 10.75 -10.21
C SER A 195 13.34 10.63 -11.43
N ARG A 196 13.12 9.41 -11.91
CA ARG A 196 12.15 9.08 -12.99
C ARG A 196 10.69 9.06 -12.52
N GLY A 197 10.41 9.48 -11.30
CA GLY A 197 9.05 9.68 -10.82
C GLY A 197 8.40 8.44 -10.17
N LEU A 198 9.18 7.46 -9.70
CA LEU A 198 8.66 6.28 -9.01
C LEU A 198 9.39 6.07 -7.69
N SER A 199 8.64 5.71 -6.65
CA SER A 199 9.18 5.25 -5.38
C SER A 199 8.74 3.84 -5.04
N LEU A 200 9.54 3.19 -4.21
CA LEU A 200 9.30 1.85 -3.67
C LEU A 200 9.49 1.87 -2.16
N PHE A 201 8.43 1.60 -1.43
CA PHE A 201 8.42 1.38 0.02
C PHE A 201 8.38 -0.12 0.27
N THR A 202 9.42 -0.69 0.85
CA THR A 202 9.53 -2.13 1.08
C THR A 202 9.63 -2.43 2.56
N SER A 203 8.76 -3.30 3.06
CA SER A 203 8.85 -3.94 4.38
C SER A 203 9.10 -5.45 4.22
N ASN A 204 9.10 -6.18 5.32
CA ASN A 204 9.29 -7.64 5.30
C ASN A 204 8.18 -8.40 4.57
N THR A 205 6.96 -7.86 4.50
CA THR A 205 5.78 -8.58 3.99
C THR A 205 5.11 -7.88 2.82
N VAL A 206 5.24 -6.56 2.72
CA VAL A 206 4.52 -5.75 1.72
C VAL A 206 5.44 -4.73 1.06
N SER A 207 5.20 -4.50 -0.22
CA SER A 207 5.86 -3.47 -1.02
C SER A 207 4.81 -2.58 -1.68
N TYR A 208 5.07 -1.26 -1.69
CA TYR A 208 4.23 -0.27 -2.36
C TYR A 208 5.05 0.50 -3.38
N TYR A 209 4.52 0.59 -4.59
CA TYR A 209 5.02 1.45 -5.64
C TYR A 209 4.12 2.69 -5.70
N VAL A 210 4.71 3.84 -5.47
CA VAL A 210 3.98 5.12 -5.42
C VAL A 210 4.70 6.12 -6.35
N PRO A 211 4.03 6.69 -7.36
CA PRO A 211 4.64 7.73 -8.18
C PRO A 211 4.83 9.01 -7.38
N THR A 212 5.87 9.74 -7.70
CA THR A 212 6.05 11.11 -7.24
C THR A 212 5.23 12.07 -8.10
N GLU A 213 4.86 13.22 -7.55
CA GLU A 213 4.15 14.28 -8.28
C GLU A 213 5.09 15.01 -9.26
N SER A 214 4.50 15.64 -10.28
CA SER A 214 5.24 16.32 -11.36
C SER A 214 6.06 17.53 -10.90
N ASN A 215 5.77 18.08 -9.71
CA ASN A 215 6.53 19.16 -9.07
C ASN A 215 7.72 18.65 -8.25
N SER A 216 8.04 17.36 -8.33
CA SER A 216 9.26 16.80 -7.74
C SER A 216 10.50 17.26 -8.51
N SER A 217 11.62 17.44 -7.79
CA SER A 217 12.91 17.82 -8.37
C SER A 217 14.05 17.01 -7.77
N PHE A 218 15.05 16.74 -8.59
CA PHE A 218 16.30 16.09 -8.21
C PHE A 218 17.46 16.81 -8.87
N ASN A 219 18.39 17.35 -8.07
CA ASN A 219 19.51 18.15 -8.55
C ASN A 219 20.87 17.46 -8.34
N GLY A 220 20.88 16.13 -8.13
CA GLY A 220 22.00 15.21 -8.22
C GLY A 220 23.03 15.33 -7.12
#